data_233a7cfe05bea9ab3b87eee0e5beb983
#
_entry.id   233a7cfe05bea9ab3b87eee0e5beb983
#
_cell.length_a   1.000
_cell.length_b   1.000
_cell.length_c   1.000
_cell.angle_alpha   90.00
_cell.angle_beta   90.00
_cell.angle_gamma   90.00
#
_symmetry.space_group_name_H-M   'P 1'
#
loop_
_entity.id
_entity.type
_entity.pdbx_description
1 polymer ?
#
loop_
_entity_poly.entity_id
_entity_poly.type
_entity_poly.pdbx_seq_one_letter_code
_entity_poly.pdbx_strand_id
1 'polypeptide(L)'
;MINGADTAFVLAAAGLVLLMTPGLALFYAGMVRSKNVLGTMMQSLVLISLISLEWVYLGYSMSFGPDVAGFIGDLSWVGLKGVGNAPSATYATTIPHMVFMIYQCMFAVITPALIAGAFAERVRFPAFVVFSLLWALLVYNQIGRASCRERV
;
A
#
# COMPACT_ATOMS: atom_id res chain seq x y z
N MET A 1 -23.69 1.32 -11.64
CA MET A 1 -23.65 -0.02 -12.33
C MET A 1 -22.17 -0.35 -12.54
N ILE A 2 -21.75 -1.57 -12.20
CA ILE A 2 -20.34 -1.98 -12.35
C ILE A 2 -20.02 -2.09 -13.84
N ASN A 3 -18.92 -1.47 -14.25
CA ASN A 3 -18.37 -1.58 -15.61
C ASN A 3 -17.27 -2.64 -15.63
N GLY A 4 -17.47 -3.68 -16.43
CA GLY A 4 -16.50 -4.78 -16.56
C GLY A 4 -15.17 -4.36 -17.19
N ALA A 5 -15.17 -3.42 -18.13
CA ALA A 5 -13.96 -2.91 -18.77
C ALA A 5 -13.09 -2.12 -17.79
N ASP A 6 -13.69 -1.21 -17.02
CA ASP A 6 -12.99 -0.45 -15.99
C ASP A 6 -12.40 -1.38 -14.92
N THR A 7 -13.19 -2.39 -14.50
CA THR A 7 -12.75 -3.38 -13.51
C THR A 7 -11.55 -4.20 -14.03
N ALA A 8 -11.60 -4.67 -15.25
CA ALA A 8 -10.51 -5.42 -15.87
C ALA A 8 -9.24 -4.56 -16.01
N PHE A 9 -9.39 -3.30 -16.42
CA PHE A 9 -8.27 -2.37 -16.53
C PHE A 9 -7.60 -2.12 -15.18
N VAL A 10 -8.39 -1.85 -14.13
CA VAL A 10 -7.84 -1.58 -12.79
C VAL A 10 -7.18 -2.83 -12.19
N LEU A 11 -7.72 -4.03 -12.43
CA LEU A 11 -7.08 -5.28 -12.00
C LEU A 11 -5.75 -5.53 -12.72
N ALA A 12 -5.70 -5.32 -14.04
CA ALA A 12 -4.46 -5.41 -14.80
C ALA A 12 -3.42 -4.39 -14.31
N ALA A 13 -3.85 -3.15 -14.06
CA ALA A 13 -3.01 -2.11 -13.50
C ALA A 13 -2.49 -2.47 -12.10
N ALA A 14 -3.34 -3.03 -11.22
CA ALA A 14 -2.94 -3.51 -9.90
C ALA A 14 -1.85 -4.60 -9.99
N GLY A 15 -1.99 -5.54 -10.93
CA GLY A 15 -0.97 -6.55 -11.19
C GLY A 15 0.37 -5.97 -11.65
N LEU A 16 0.34 -4.95 -12.51
CA LEU A 16 1.55 -4.25 -12.96
C LEU A 16 2.22 -3.48 -11.81
N VAL A 17 1.43 -2.81 -10.96
CA VAL A 17 1.97 -2.12 -9.77
C VAL A 17 2.55 -3.12 -8.76
N LEU A 18 1.93 -4.29 -8.58
CA LEU A 18 2.52 -5.35 -7.75
C LEU A 18 3.90 -5.78 -8.30
N LEU A 19 4.04 -5.90 -9.62
CA LEU A 19 5.31 -6.27 -10.26
C LEU A 19 6.39 -5.21 -10.08
N MET A 20 6.03 -3.95 -9.84
CA MET A 20 7.01 -2.88 -9.58
C MET A 20 7.83 -3.14 -8.30
N THR A 21 7.25 -3.75 -7.26
CA THR A 21 7.96 -4.00 -6.00
C THR A 21 9.12 -5.01 -6.16
N PRO A 22 8.96 -6.21 -6.74
CA PRO A 22 10.10 -7.07 -7.04
C PRO A 22 11.05 -6.47 -8.09
N GLY A 23 10.54 -5.69 -9.05
CA GLY A 23 11.39 -4.92 -9.97
C GLY A 23 12.31 -3.94 -9.24
N LEU A 24 11.78 -3.22 -8.25
CA LEU A 24 12.54 -2.33 -7.38
C LEU A 24 13.56 -3.10 -6.52
N ALA A 25 13.18 -4.27 -6.01
CA ALA A 25 14.10 -5.14 -5.26
C ALA A 25 15.31 -5.53 -6.09
N LEU A 26 15.11 -5.90 -7.35
CA LEU A 26 16.20 -6.20 -8.29
C LEU A 26 17.06 -4.98 -8.62
N PHE A 27 16.43 -3.82 -8.82
CA PHE A 27 17.12 -2.56 -9.08
C PHE A 27 18.07 -2.19 -7.92
N TYR A 28 17.58 -2.20 -6.69
CA TYR A 28 18.42 -1.93 -5.51
C TYR A 28 19.48 -3.00 -5.28
N ALA A 29 19.16 -4.26 -5.56
CA ALA A 29 20.13 -5.36 -5.49
C ALA A 29 21.33 -5.13 -6.42
N GLY A 30 21.12 -4.54 -7.59
CA GLY A 30 22.19 -4.16 -8.53
C GLY A 30 23.06 -2.99 -8.07
N MET A 31 22.59 -2.18 -7.10
CA MET A 31 23.30 -0.99 -6.61
C MET A 31 24.13 -1.24 -5.34
N VAL A 32 23.86 -2.34 -4.63
CA VAL A 32 24.56 -2.68 -3.37
C VAL A 32 25.72 -3.62 -3.60
N ARG A 33 26.59 -3.76 -2.59
CA ARG A 33 27.72 -4.71 -2.63
C ARG A 33 27.19 -6.15 -2.76
N SER A 34 27.91 -7.00 -3.50
CA SER A 34 27.50 -8.38 -3.79
C SER A 34 27.11 -9.20 -2.55
N LYS A 35 27.77 -8.98 -1.42
CA LYS A 35 27.46 -9.65 -0.14
C LYS A 35 26.13 -9.21 0.49
N ASN A 36 25.58 -8.07 0.10
CA ASN A 36 24.37 -7.48 0.68
C ASN A 36 23.15 -7.58 -0.26
N VAL A 37 23.31 -8.10 -1.46
CA VAL A 37 22.26 -8.24 -2.48
C VAL A 37 21.02 -8.94 -1.93
N LEU A 38 21.21 -10.13 -1.34
CA LEU A 38 20.10 -10.92 -0.83
C LEU A 38 19.36 -10.22 0.31
N GLY A 39 20.10 -9.58 1.22
CA GLY A 39 19.51 -8.82 2.33
C GLY A 39 18.66 -7.64 1.83
N THR A 40 19.15 -6.91 0.84
CA THR A 40 18.42 -5.76 0.24
C THR A 40 17.16 -6.22 -0.51
N MET A 41 17.25 -7.32 -1.26
CA MET A 41 16.06 -7.91 -1.90
C MET A 41 15.02 -8.34 -0.88
N MET A 42 15.43 -9.00 0.19
CA MET A 42 14.54 -9.44 1.26
C MET A 42 13.84 -8.26 1.96
N GLN A 43 14.51 -7.14 2.15
CA GLN A 43 13.89 -5.92 2.70
C GLN A 43 12.68 -5.48 1.86
N SER A 44 12.83 -5.42 0.54
CA SER A 44 11.73 -5.01 -0.34
C SER A 44 10.62 -6.06 -0.44
N LEU A 45 10.97 -7.35 -0.52
CA LEU A 45 9.99 -8.43 -0.67
C LEU A 45 9.15 -8.66 0.59
N VAL A 46 9.75 -8.54 1.78
CA VAL A 46 9.01 -8.68 3.05
C VAL A 46 7.94 -7.59 3.20
N LEU A 47 8.18 -6.40 2.65
CA LEU A 47 7.20 -5.32 2.68
C LEU A 47 5.90 -5.67 1.94
N ILE A 48 5.95 -6.54 0.92
CA ILE A 48 4.74 -7.00 0.23
C ILE A 48 3.78 -7.63 1.25
N SER A 49 4.25 -8.56 2.05
CA SER A 49 3.42 -9.24 3.05
C SER A 49 3.07 -8.33 4.22
N LEU A 50 4.07 -7.62 4.74
CA LEU A 50 3.94 -6.81 5.96
C LEU A 50 2.95 -5.66 5.79
N ILE A 51 3.12 -4.88 4.74
CA ILE A 51 2.27 -3.71 4.46
C ILE A 51 0.90 -4.13 3.95
N SER A 52 0.79 -5.23 3.19
CA SER A 52 -0.52 -5.74 2.78
C SER A 52 -1.36 -6.17 3.99
N LEU A 53 -0.75 -6.80 5.00
CA LEU A 53 -1.45 -7.14 6.23
C LEU A 53 -1.86 -5.89 7.01
N GLU A 54 -0.94 -4.95 7.20
CA GLU A 54 -1.25 -3.67 7.84
C GLU A 54 -2.40 -2.95 7.13
N TRP A 55 -2.36 -2.89 5.80
CA TRP A 55 -3.36 -2.25 4.97
C TRP A 55 -4.75 -2.87 5.13
N VAL A 56 -4.84 -4.20 5.10
CA VAL A 56 -6.11 -4.92 5.28
C VAL A 56 -6.69 -4.72 6.67
N TYR A 57 -5.85 -4.73 7.70
CA TYR A 57 -6.34 -4.61 9.07
C TYR A 57 -6.68 -3.18 9.47
N LEU A 58 -5.80 -2.23 9.21
CA LEU A 58 -5.92 -0.86 9.72
C LEU A 58 -5.76 0.21 8.64
N GLY A 59 -4.77 0.08 7.76
CA GLY A 59 -4.34 1.12 6.84
C GLY A 59 -5.46 1.61 5.93
N TYR A 60 -6.24 0.69 5.37
CA TYR A 60 -7.34 1.05 4.50
C TYR A 60 -8.43 1.85 5.23
N SER A 61 -8.81 1.44 6.44
CA SER A 61 -9.80 2.16 7.24
C SER A 61 -9.31 3.56 7.64
N MET A 62 -8.06 3.68 8.05
CA MET A 62 -7.46 4.98 8.42
C MET A 62 -7.35 5.94 7.24
N SER A 63 -7.06 5.42 6.03
CA SER A 63 -6.85 6.23 4.82
C SER A 63 -8.16 6.61 4.12
N PHE A 64 -9.10 5.69 4.00
CA PHE A 64 -10.31 5.82 3.19
C PHE A 64 -11.62 5.74 3.99
N GLY A 65 -11.58 5.39 5.27
CA GLY A 65 -12.77 5.34 6.13
C GLY A 65 -13.45 6.70 6.28
N PRO A 66 -14.71 6.71 6.75
CA PRO A 66 -15.41 7.93 7.13
C PRO A 66 -14.57 8.86 8.00
N ASP A 67 -14.79 10.16 7.89
CA ASP A 67 -13.93 11.16 8.50
C ASP A 67 -14.21 11.33 9.99
N VAL A 68 -13.16 11.29 10.81
CA VAL A 68 -13.19 11.64 12.24
C VAL A 68 -12.29 12.84 12.46
N ALA A 69 -12.88 13.97 12.82
CA ALA A 69 -12.20 15.23 13.15
C ALA A 69 -11.27 15.79 12.04
N GLY A 70 -11.39 15.36 10.80
CA GLY A 70 -10.60 15.88 9.69
C GLY A 70 -9.19 15.31 9.56
N PHE A 71 -8.75 14.43 10.47
CA PHE A 71 -7.38 13.92 10.51
C PHE A 71 -7.25 12.43 10.23
N ILE A 72 -8.16 11.61 10.73
CA ILE A 72 -8.06 10.14 10.67
C ILE A 72 -9.38 9.57 10.16
N GLY A 73 -9.34 8.49 9.37
CA GLY A 73 -10.50 7.68 9.07
C GLY A 73 -10.99 6.97 10.32
N ASP A 74 -12.31 6.77 10.40
CA ASP A 74 -12.86 5.95 11.46
C ASP A 74 -12.39 4.48 11.27
N LEU A 75 -12.58 3.69 12.30
CA LEU A 75 -12.21 2.27 12.29
C LEU A 75 -13.36 1.36 11.83
N SER A 76 -14.36 1.90 11.12
CA SER A 76 -15.54 1.14 10.68
C SER A 76 -15.20 0.05 9.65
N TRP A 77 -14.14 0.25 8.86
CA TRP A 77 -13.69 -0.70 7.84
C TRP A 77 -12.49 -1.57 8.26
N VAL A 78 -12.21 -1.62 9.55
CA VAL A 78 -11.15 -2.51 10.09
C VAL A 78 -11.43 -3.96 9.69
N GLY A 79 -10.39 -4.63 9.18
CA GLY A 79 -10.52 -5.98 8.64
C GLY A 79 -11.43 -6.06 7.42
N LEU A 80 -11.55 -4.96 6.66
CA LEU A 80 -12.38 -4.82 5.45
C LEU A 80 -13.88 -5.03 5.71
N LYS A 81 -14.38 -4.77 6.92
CA LYS A 81 -15.81 -4.79 7.19
C LYS A 81 -16.54 -3.81 6.29
N GLY A 82 -17.54 -4.27 5.54
CA GLY A 82 -18.33 -3.43 4.63
C GLY A 82 -17.65 -3.11 3.29
N VAL A 83 -16.39 -3.51 3.07
CA VAL A 83 -15.70 -3.41 1.79
C VAL A 83 -16.00 -4.66 0.97
N GLY A 84 -16.95 -4.57 0.07
CA GLY A 84 -17.44 -5.70 -0.72
C GLY A 84 -17.38 -5.46 -2.23
N ASN A 85 -18.17 -6.24 -2.96
CA ASN A 85 -18.27 -6.14 -4.41
C ASN A 85 -19.20 -5.01 -4.89
N ALA A 86 -19.94 -4.35 -3.97
CA ALA A 86 -20.74 -3.19 -4.32
C ALA A 86 -19.82 -1.98 -4.62
N PRO A 87 -20.17 -1.14 -5.62
CA PRO A 87 -19.44 0.09 -5.87
C PRO A 87 -19.50 1.02 -4.66
N SER A 88 -18.40 1.72 -4.37
CA SER A 88 -18.39 2.80 -3.39
C SER A 88 -18.86 4.10 -4.06
N ALA A 89 -19.80 4.79 -3.45
CA ALA A 89 -20.31 6.07 -3.98
C ALA A 89 -19.22 7.15 -4.03
N THR A 90 -18.22 7.06 -3.13
CA THR A 90 -17.20 8.09 -2.96
C THR A 90 -15.95 7.83 -3.81
N TYR A 91 -15.44 6.61 -3.83
CA TYR A 91 -14.12 6.31 -4.41
C TYR A 91 -14.16 5.41 -5.64
N ALA A 92 -15.23 4.64 -5.83
CA ALA A 92 -15.28 3.56 -6.82
C ALA A 92 -16.71 3.41 -7.37
N THR A 93 -17.15 4.36 -8.20
CA THR A 93 -18.52 4.40 -8.72
C THR A 93 -18.78 3.38 -9.82
N THR A 94 -17.75 3.03 -10.60
CA THR A 94 -17.83 2.12 -11.76
C THR A 94 -17.17 0.76 -11.53
N ILE A 95 -16.41 0.59 -10.45
CA ILE A 95 -15.69 -0.64 -10.12
C ILE A 95 -16.09 -1.14 -8.72
N PRO A 96 -15.92 -2.45 -8.43
CA PRO A 96 -16.11 -2.98 -7.07
C PRO A 96 -15.19 -2.30 -6.06
N HIS A 97 -15.69 -2.00 -4.87
CA HIS A 97 -14.91 -1.38 -3.79
C HIS A 97 -13.67 -2.20 -3.41
N MET A 98 -13.80 -3.52 -3.41
CA MET A 98 -12.68 -4.45 -3.17
C MET A 98 -11.54 -4.27 -4.19
N VAL A 99 -11.86 -4.07 -5.47
CA VAL A 99 -10.87 -3.87 -6.54
C VAL A 99 -10.12 -2.55 -6.33
N PHE A 100 -10.83 -1.49 -5.94
CA PHE A 100 -10.21 -0.22 -5.57
C PHE A 100 -9.27 -0.39 -4.37
N MET A 101 -9.69 -1.11 -3.34
CA MET A 101 -8.89 -1.39 -2.15
C MET A 101 -7.59 -2.11 -2.50
N ILE A 102 -7.66 -3.17 -3.34
CA ILE A 102 -6.47 -3.92 -3.79
C ILE A 102 -5.52 -3.01 -4.57
N TYR A 103 -6.04 -2.20 -5.48
CA TYR A 103 -5.24 -1.27 -6.26
C TYR A 103 -4.47 -0.29 -5.36
N GLN A 104 -5.14 0.30 -4.38
CA GLN A 104 -4.51 1.21 -3.41
C GLN A 104 -3.52 0.49 -2.48
N CYS A 105 -3.78 -0.78 -2.14
CA CYS A 105 -2.84 -1.61 -1.39
C CYS A 105 -1.48 -1.75 -2.10
N MET A 106 -1.47 -1.88 -3.42
CA MET A 106 -0.21 -2.01 -4.18
C MET A 106 0.65 -0.75 -4.06
N PHE A 107 0.04 0.44 -4.02
CA PHE A 107 0.76 1.70 -3.77
C PHE A 107 1.24 1.82 -2.32
N ALA A 108 0.45 1.35 -1.36
CA ALA A 108 0.87 1.30 0.03
C ALA A 108 2.11 0.42 0.23
N VAL A 109 2.21 -0.68 -0.52
CA VAL A 109 3.35 -1.62 -0.47
C VAL A 109 4.62 -1.01 -1.09
N ILE A 110 4.52 -0.41 -2.28
CA ILE A 110 5.70 0.08 -2.98
C ILE A 110 6.31 1.31 -2.33
N THR A 111 5.53 2.14 -1.66
CA THR A 111 6.02 3.40 -1.09
C THR A 111 7.10 3.20 -0.02
N PRO A 112 6.94 2.37 1.03
CA PRO A 112 8.04 2.07 1.93
C PRO A 112 9.16 1.25 1.28
N ALA A 113 8.86 0.46 0.22
CA ALA A 113 9.89 -0.21 -0.55
C ALA A 113 10.83 0.77 -1.27
N LEU A 114 10.32 1.91 -1.73
CA LEU A 114 11.16 2.99 -2.29
C LEU A 114 12.12 3.59 -1.26
N ILE A 115 11.67 3.73 0.00
CA ILE A 115 12.50 4.25 1.09
C ILE A 115 13.61 3.26 1.47
N ALA A 116 13.41 1.94 1.22
CA ALA A 116 14.40 0.92 1.53
C ALA A 116 15.78 1.21 0.91
N GLY A 117 15.82 1.85 -0.25
CA GLY A 117 17.08 2.27 -0.90
C GLY A 117 17.93 3.23 -0.05
N ALA A 118 17.30 4.11 0.74
CA ALA A 118 18.01 5.03 1.63
C ALA A 118 18.64 4.32 2.83
N PHE A 119 18.09 3.19 3.24
CA PHE A 119 18.53 2.39 4.39
C PHE A 119 19.44 1.21 3.99
N ALA A 120 19.58 0.95 2.69
CA ALA A 120 20.39 -0.14 2.19
C ALA A 120 21.81 -0.08 2.79
N GLU A 121 22.32 -1.22 3.29
CA GLU A 121 23.61 -1.39 3.95
C GLU A 121 23.81 -0.63 5.28
N ARG A 122 22.82 0.16 5.76
CA ARG A 122 22.97 1.03 6.93
C ARG A 122 22.13 0.62 8.12
N VAL A 123 20.98 -0.02 7.90
CA VAL A 123 20.02 -0.35 8.94
C VAL A 123 19.85 -1.85 9.06
N ARG A 124 19.76 -2.35 10.30
CA ARG A 124 19.50 -3.77 10.58
C ARG A 124 18.08 -4.13 10.17
N PHE A 125 17.89 -5.32 9.64
CA PHE A 125 16.60 -5.80 9.14
C PHE A 125 15.44 -5.64 10.13
N PRO A 126 15.52 -6.02 11.42
CA PRO A 126 14.41 -5.81 12.37
C PRO A 126 14.04 -4.35 12.56
N ALA A 127 15.03 -3.46 12.63
CA ALA A 127 14.79 -2.02 12.77
C ALA A 127 14.09 -1.45 11.52
N PHE A 128 14.46 -1.93 10.34
CA PHE A 128 13.80 -1.57 9.09
C PHE A 128 12.33 -2.01 9.07
N VAL A 129 12.02 -3.23 9.53
CA VAL A 129 10.65 -3.75 9.60
C VAL A 129 9.78 -2.89 10.53
N VAL A 130 10.27 -2.60 11.73
CA VAL A 130 9.55 -1.76 12.71
C VAL A 130 9.36 -0.35 12.18
N PHE A 131 10.41 0.24 11.61
CA PHE A 131 10.33 1.57 10.98
C PHE A 131 9.27 1.60 9.88
N SER A 132 9.26 0.62 8.97
CA SER A 132 8.34 0.59 7.83
C SER A 132 6.89 0.47 8.27
N LEU A 133 6.60 -0.35 9.31
CA LEU A 133 5.26 -0.44 9.89
C LEU A 133 4.81 0.88 10.52
N LEU A 134 5.65 1.47 11.36
CA LEU A 134 5.33 2.74 12.02
C LEU A 134 5.17 3.86 11.00
N TRP A 135 6.03 3.90 9.99
CA TRP A 135 5.96 4.89 8.94
C TRP A 135 4.68 4.75 8.10
N ALA A 136 4.27 3.51 7.76
CA ALA A 136 3.03 3.25 7.05
C ALA A 136 1.81 3.73 7.88
N LEU A 137 1.75 3.36 9.15
CA LEU A 137 0.64 3.72 10.05
C LEU A 137 0.55 5.23 10.31
N LEU A 138 1.68 5.88 10.61
CA LEU A 138 1.69 7.26 11.10
C LEU A 138 1.84 8.31 9.98
N VAL A 139 2.48 7.95 8.88
CA VAL A 139 2.79 8.88 7.80
C VAL A 139 1.99 8.56 6.54
N TYR A 140 2.13 7.34 6.01
CA TYR A 140 1.53 6.98 4.74
C TYR A 140 0.00 7.07 4.77
N ASN A 141 -0.65 6.50 5.77
CA ASN A 141 -2.10 6.49 5.89
C ASN A 141 -2.68 7.91 6.05
N GLN A 142 -1.97 8.81 6.73
CA GLN A 142 -2.37 10.20 6.89
C GLN A 142 -2.23 11.01 5.58
N ILE A 143 -1.10 10.83 4.88
CA ILE A 143 -0.87 11.48 3.58
C ILE A 143 -1.86 10.94 2.53
N GLY A 144 -2.10 9.64 2.51
CA GLY A 144 -3.08 9.01 1.62
C GLY A 144 -4.46 9.63 1.80
N ARG A 145 -4.87 9.84 3.05
CA ARG A 145 -6.14 10.50 3.37
C ARG A 145 -6.19 11.94 2.86
N ALA A 146 -5.19 12.75 3.15
CA ALA A 146 -5.14 14.14 2.72
C ALA A 146 -5.22 14.25 1.19
N SER A 147 -4.45 13.44 0.46
CA SER A 147 -4.43 13.44 -1.01
C SER A 147 -5.73 12.94 -1.65
N CYS A 148 -6.44 12.01 -1.01
CA CYS A 148 -7.70 11.50 -1.54
C CYS A 148 -8.88 12.43 -1.27
N ARG A 149 -8.83 13.23 -0.20
CA ARG A 149 -9.90 14.16 0.18
C ARG A 149 -10.01 15.36 -0.77
N GLU A 150 -8.90 15.84 -1.32
CA GLU A 150 -8.91 16.96 -2.25
C GLU A 150 -9.49 16.64 -3.64
N ARG A 151 -9.77 15.37 -3.92
CA ARG A 151 -10.30 14.92 -5.22
C ARG A 151 -11.81 14.63 -5.22
N VAL A 152 -12.51 14.96 -4.14
CA VAL A 152 -13.98 14.78 -4.02
C VAL A 152 -14.69 16.14 -3.98
#